data_14b2a41b5891baf8663a6d6c915fd089
#
_entry.id   14b2a41b5891baf8663a6d6c915fd089
#
_cell.length_a   1.000
_cell.length_b   1.000
_cell.length_c   1.000
_cell.angle_alpha   90.00
_cell.angle_beta   90.00
_cell.angle_gamma   90.00
#
_symmetry.space_group_name_H-M   'P 1'
#
loop_
_entity.id
_entity.type
_entity.pdbx_description
1 polymer ?
#
loop_
_entity_poly.entity_id
_entity_poly.type
_entity_poly.pdbx_seq_one_letter_code
_entity_poly.pdbx_strand_id
1 'polypeptide(L)'
;MALTGVLRPGHVAIRVLELEPALKHYKDVLGLIEVARDEKKKRVFLKAWDEHDHHSVVLREADEAGMDYMGWKVDSPATLKKLAVDIEKSGLGADLEWIPAGEH
;
A
#
# COMPACT_ATOMS: atom_id res chain seq x y z
N MET A 1 -1.21 -4.34 -25.91
CA MET A 1 -0.60 -5.53 -25.31
C MET A 1 -0.98 -5.63 -23.83
N ALA A 2 -1.47 -6.77 -23.42
CA ALA A 2 -1.81 -6.98 -22.02
C ALA A 2 -0.56 -7.21 -21.18
N LEU A 3 -0.48 -6.55 -20.04
CA LEU A 3 0.57 -6.82 -19.06
C LEU A 3 0.17 -8.06 -18.27
N THR A 4 1.14 -8.91 -17.98
CA THR A 4 0.94 -10.16 -17.22
C THR A 4 1.82 -10.18 -15.99
N GLY A 5 1.52 -11.07 -15.05
CA GLY A 5 2.32 -11.26 -13.84
C GLY A 5 1.85 -10.47 -12.63
N VAL A 6 0.84 -9.63 -12.78
CA VAL A 6 0.20 -8.97 -11.62
C VAL A 6 -0.78 -9.94 -10.99
N LEU A 7 -0.58 -10.27 -9.72
CA LEU A 7 -1.40 -11.25 -9.01
C LEU A 7 -2.66 -10.64 -8.40
N ARG A 8 -2.48 -9.55 -7.65
CA ARG A 8 -3.59 -8.91 -6.93
C ARG A 8 -3.17 -7.55 -6.35
N PRO A 9 -4.12 -6.73 -5.91
CA PRO A 9 -3.78 -5.59 -5.05
C PRO A 9 -3.08 -6.09 -3.78
N GLY A 10 -1.98 -5.46 -3.41
CA GLY A 10 -1.23 -5.83 -2.21
C GLY A 10 -1.68 -5.04 -1.00
N HIS A 11 -1.64 -3.73 -1.09
CA HIS A 11 -2.07 -2.85 -0.02
C HIS A 11 -2.45 -1.48 -0.57
N VAL A 12 -3.13 -0.69 0.26
CA VAL A 12 -3.51 0.69 -0.05
C VAL A 12 -3.09 1.58 1.11
N ALA A 13 -2.55 2.75 0.79
CA ALA A 13 -2.21 3.76 1.79
C ALA A 13 -3.21 4.91 1.66
N ILE A 14 -3.91 5.20 2.74
CA ILE A 14 -5.00 6.16 2.81
C ILE A 14 -4.62 7.28 3.77
N ARG A 15 -4.87 8.53 3.35
CA ARG A 15 -4.72 9.69 4.22
C ARG A 15 -6.02 9.94 4.95
N VAL A 16 -5.92 10.20 6.25
CA VAL A 16 -7.06 10.51 7.11
C VAL A 16 -6.78 11.82 7.85
N LEU A 17 -7.83 12.56 8.20
CA LEU A 17 -7.67 13.84 8.90
C LEU A 17 -7.28 13.65 10.35
N GLU A 18 -7.82 12.62 11.01
CA GLU A 18 -7.51 12.30 12.40
C GLU A 18 -7.28 10.80 12.51
N LEU A 19 -6.10 10.41 12.97
CA LEU A 19 -5.69 9.01 12.99
C LEU A 19 -6.51 8.16 13.95
N GLU A 20 -6.70 8.58 15.19
CA GLU A 20 -7.38 7.73 16.19
C GLU A 20 -8.86 7.47 15.87
N PRO A 21 -9.68 8.46 15.49
CA PRO A 21 -11.04 8.16 15.05
C PRO A 21 -11.13 7.26 13.83
N ALA A 22 -10.23 7.47 12.84
CA ALA A 22 -10.18 6.61 11.66
C ALA A 22 -9.78 5.18 12.03
N LEU A 23 -8.76 5.04 12.89
CA LEU A 23 -8.30 3.74 13.36
C LEU A 23 -9.42 2.98 14.07
N LYS A 24 -10.18 3.66 14.94
CA LYS A 24 -11.31 3.05 15.63
C LYS A 24 -12.34 2.52 14.63
N HIS A 25 -12.66 3.30 13.59
CA HIS A 25 -13.60 2.86 12.56
C HIS A 25 -13.10 1.60 11.84
N TYR A 26 -11.85 1.59 11.40
CA TYR A 26 -11.29 0.45 10.67
C TYR A 26 -11.17 -0.80 11.54
N LYS A 27 -10.89 -0.66 12.84
CA LYS A 27 -10.80 -1.79 13.76
C LYS A 27 -12.18 -2.28 14.21
N ASP A 28 -13.05 -1.37 14.66
CA ASP A 28 -14.32 -1.74 15.30
C ASP A 28 -15.42 -2.05 14.28
N VAL A 29 -15.47 -1.33 13.18
CA VAL A 29 -16.51 -1.52 12.16
C VAL A 29 -16.07 -2.51 11.08
N LEU A 30 -14.87 -2.35 10.54
CA LEU A 30 -14.36 -3.22 9.46
C LEU A 30 -13.64 -4.46 9.99
N GLY A 31 -13.28 -4.48 11.27
CA GLY A 31 -12.68 -5.67 11.89
C GLY A 31 -11.21 -5.88 11.57
N LEU A 32 -10.49 -4.86 11.13
CA LEU A 32 -9.05 -4.98 10.85
C LEU A 32 -8.23 -5.01 12.13
N ILE A 33 -7.04 -5.57 12.05
CA ILE A 33 -6.11 -5.72 13.16
C ILE A 33 -4.93 -4.77 12.96
N GLU A 34 -4.60 -4.02 14.00
CA GLU A 34 -3.40 -3.18 14.00
C GLU A 34 -2.17 -4.06 14.20
N VAL A 35 -1.22 -4.04 13.25
CA VAL A 35 -0.01 -4.86 13.32
C VAL A 35 1.25 -4.07 13.61
N ALA A 36 1.27 -2.78 13.28
CA ALA A 36 2.42 -1.92 13.54
C ALA A 36 2.01 -0.46 13.50
N ARG A 37 2.86 0.40 14.05
CA ARG A 37 2.63 1.85 14.06
C ARG A 37 3.96 2.57 13.87
N ASP A 38 3.96 3.60 13.01
CA ASP A 38 5.10 4.48 12.80
C ASP A 38 4.74 5.86 13.36
N GLU A 39 5.19 6.12 14.58
CA GLU A 39 4.86 7.38 15.26
C GLU A 39 5.45 8.61 14.56
N LYS A 40 6.61 8.49 13.96
CA LYS A 40 7.26 9.60 13.29
C LYS A 40 6.49 10.08 12.07
N LYS A 41 5.99 9.15 11.28
CA LYS A 41 5.23 9.44 10.05
C LYS A 41 3.73 9.46 10.29
N LYS A 42 3.29 9.26 11.53
CA LYS A 42 1.87 9.25 11.94
C LYS A 42 1.05 8.30 11.08
N ARG A 43 1.52 7.06 10.98
CA ARG A 43 0.82 6.04 10.20
C ARG A 43 0.68 4.73 10.97
N VAL A 44 -0.40 4.00 10.67
CA VAL A 44 -0.73 2.73 11.30
C VAL A 44 -0.92 1.70 10.19
N PHE A 45 -0.40 0.50 10.44
CA PHE A 45 -0.49 -0.63 9.51
C PHE A 45 -1.53 -1.61 9.99
N LEU A 46 -2.48 -1.96 9.14
CA LEU A 46 -3.62 -2.82 9.47
C LEU A 46 -3.70 -3.99 8.49
N LYS A 47 -4.31 -5.08 8.94
CA LYS A 47 -4.62 -6.21 8.06
C LYS A 47 -5.86 -6.95 8.53
N ALA A 48 -6.46 -7.74 7.63
CA ALA A 48 -7.51 -8.69 8.01
C ALA A 48 -6.88 -9.86 8.77
N TRP A 49 -7.67 -10.56 9.58
CA TRP A 49 -7.16 -11.67 10.41
C TRP A 49 -6.60 -12.83 9.58
N ASP A 50 -7.07 -13.00 8.34
CA ASP A 50 -6.64 -14.07 7.45
C ASP A 50 -5.59 -13.62 6.41
N GLU A 51 -5.08 -12.42 6.52
CA GLU A 51 -4.07 -11.89 5.60
C GLU A 51 -2.68 -12.43 5.95
N HIS A 52 -1.97 -12.98 4.95
CA HIS A 52 -0.60 -13.48 5.12
C HIS A 52 0.44 -12.36 5.09
N ASP A 53 0.18 -11.28 4.38
CA ASP A 53 1.11 -10.16 4.30
C ASP A 53 1.14 -9.39 5.62
N HIS A 54 2.21 -8.64 5.85
CA HIS A 54 2.38 -7.84 7.06
C HIS A 54 1.21 -6.86 7.25
N HIS A 55 0.77 -6.23 6.17
CA HIS A 55 -0.36 -5.31 6.21
C HIS A 55 -1.02 -5.19 4.85
N SER A 56 -2.27 -4.78 4.84
CA SER A 56 -3.02 -4.51 3.61
C SER A 56 -3.59 -3.10 3.55
N VAL A 57 -3.66 -2.41 4.69
CA VAL A 57 -4.13 -1.03 4.76
C VAL A 57 -3.16 -0.22 5.60
N VAL A 58 -2.77 0.94 5.10
CA VAL A 58 -1.97 1.91 5.86
C VAL A 58 -2.81 3.17 6.02
N LEU A 59 -2.99 3.63 7.26
CA LEU A 59 -3.64 4.91 7.55
C LEU A 59 -2.56 5.92 7.94
N ARG A 60 -2.57 7.07 7.30
CA ARG A 60 -1.62 8.16 7.60
C ARG A 60 -2.39 9.45 7.87
N GLU A 61 -2.08 10.11 8.98
CA GLU A 61 -2.67 11.39 9.30
C GLU A 61 -2.12 12.49 8.40
N ALA A 62 -2.99 13.30 7.82
CA ALA A 62 -2.62 14.39 6.92
C ALA A 62 -3.68 15.49 6.94
N ASP A 63 -3.36 16.61 6.30
CA ASP A 63 -4.27 17.77 6.23
C ASP A 63 -5.45 17.53 5.27
N GLU A 64 -5.28 16.61 4.34
CA GLU A 64 -6.32 16.26 3.38
C GLU A 64 -6.56 14.75 3.36
N ALA A 65 -7.81 14.35 3.32
CA ALA A 65 -8.18 12.96 3.12
C ALA A 65 -7.93 12.56 1.66
N GLY A 66 -7.63 11.30 1.43
CA GLY A 66 -7.39 10.79 0.08
C GLY A 66 -6.59 9.50 0.08
N MET A 67 -6.06 9.15 -1.07
CA MET A 67 -5.24 7.96 -1.23
C MET A 67 -3.81 8.40 -1.57
N ASP A 68 -2.82 7.89 -0.83
CA ASP A 68 -1.42 8.11 -1.13
C ASP A 68 -0.96 7.25 -2.31
N TYR A 69 -1.23 5.95 -2.23
CA TYR A 69 -0.89 5.02 -3.31
C TYR A 69 -1.60 3.69 -3.13
N MET A 70 -1.60 2.90 -4.19
CA MET A 70 -2.08 1.52 -4.16
C MET A 70 -0.93 0.63 -4.60
N GLY A 71 -0.60 -0.36 -3.77
CA GLY A 71 0.44 -1.33 -4.07
C GLY A 71 -0.16 -2.58 -4.72
N TRP A 72 0.56 -3.15 -5.69
CA TRP A 72 0.16 -4.35 -6.39
C TRP A 72 1.22 -5.43 -6.22
N LYS A 73 0.78 -6.67 -6.05
CA LYS A 73 1.70 -7.81 -5.96
C LYS A 73 1.94 -8.41 -7.33
N VAL A 74 3.19 -8.75 -7.60
CA VAL A 74 3.59 -9.46 -8.82
C VAL A 74 4.13 -10.84 -8.45
N ASP A 75 4.25 -11.71 -9.45
CA ASP A 75 4.62 -13.11 -9.22
C ASP A 75 6.10 -13.33 -8.91
N SER A 76 6.98 -12.40 -9.27
CA SER A 76 8.42 -12.55 -9.03
C SER A 76 9.17 -11.21 -9.17
N PRO A 77 10.39 -11.11 -8.60
CA PRO A 77 11.24 -9.93 -8.85
C PRO A 77 11.56 -9.70 -10.33
N ALA A 78 11.67 -10.76 -11.12
CA ALA A 78 11.90 -10.64 -12.56
C ALA A 78 10.70 -9.98 -13.23
N THR A 79 9.48 -10.34 -12.88
CA THR A 79 8.25 -9.73 -13.38
C THR A 79 8.19 -8.25 -13.00
N LEU A 80 8.57 -7.92 -11.77
CA LEU A 80 8.58 -6.53 -11.32
C LEU A 80 9.50 -5.67 -12.20
N LYS A 81 10.69 -6.15 -12.49
CA LYS A 81 11.65 -5.45 -13.35
C LYS A 81 11.13 -5.29 -14.78
N LYS A 82 10.53 -6.34 -15.32
CA LYS A 82 9.94 -6.30 -16.65
C LYS A 82 8.81 -5.29 -16.75
N LEU A 83 7.89 -5.29 -15.79
CA LEU A 83 6.78 -4.34 -15.75
C LEU A 83 7.26 -2.91 -15.62
N ALA A 84 8.29 -2.66 -14.80
CA ALA A 84 8.88 -1.33 -14.68
C ALA A 84 9.39 -0.81 -16.03
N VAL A 85 10.10 -1.66 -16.79
CA VAL A 85 10.59 -1.31 -18.13
C VAL A 85 9.44 -1.06 -19.09
N ASP A 86 8.43 -1.94 -19.09
CA ASP A 86 7.28 -1.82 -20.00
C ASP A 86 6.47 -0.55 -19.74
N ILE A 87 6.24 -0.21 -18.45
CA ILE A 87 5.52 1.02 -18.09
C ILE A 87 6.32 2.26 -18.46
N GLU A 88 7.63 2.24 -18.24
CA GLU A 88 8.49 3.35 -18.61
C GLU A 88 8.50 3.58 -20.11
N LYS A 89 8.58 2.50 -20.91
CA LYS A 89 8.53 2.57 -22.37
C LYS A 89 7.19 3.05 -22.90
N SER A 90 6.09 2.78 -22.18
CA SER A 90 4.75 3.20 -22.61
C SER A 90 4.56 4.71 -22.53
N GLY A 91 5.38 5.41 -21.74
CA GLY A 91 5.25 6.84 -21.51
C GLY A 91 4.11 7.22 -20.56
N LEU A 92 3.40 6.24 -20.01
CA LEU A 92 2.28 6.47 -19.08
C LEU A 92 2.72 6.56 -17.62
N GLY A 93 3.93 6.06 -17.31
CA GLY A 93 4.51 6.14 -15.98
C GLY A 93 5.56 7.22 -15.88
N ALA A 94 5.79 7.72 -14.67
CA ALA A 94 6.82 8.74 -14.40
C ALA A 94 7.47 8.47 -13.04
N ASP A 95 8.65 9.03 -12.84
CA ASP A 95 9.34 9.04 -11.55
C ASP A 95 9.56 7.64 -10.96
N LEU A 96 10.06 6.72 -11.80
CA LEU A 96 10.37 5.37 -11.35
C LEU A 96 11.38 5.40 -10.20
N GLU A 97 11.05 4.73 -9.10
CA GLU A 97 11.89 4.64 -7.93
C GLU A 97 11.90 3.20 -7.40
N TRP A 98 13.08 2.71 -7.01
CA TRP A 98 13.24 1.41 -6.39
C TRP A 98 13.34 1.56 -4.88
N ILE A 99 12.38 0.97 -4.17
CA ILE A 99 12.32 1.05 -2.70
C ILE A 99 12.71 -0.31 -2.12
N PRO A 100 13.70 -0.35 -1.21
CA PRO A 100 14.09 -1.62 -0.57
C PRO A 100 12.95 -2.22 0.24
N ALA A 101 12.99 -3.55 0.41
CA ALA A 101 12.03 -4.26 1.23
C ALA A 101 12.04 -3.72 2.67
N GLY A 102 10.84 -3.54 3.23
CA GLY A 102 10.68 -3.07 4.59
C GLY A 102 10.56 -1.56 4.76
N GLU A 103 10.69 -0.77 3.70
CA GLU A 103 10.61 0.69 3.79
C GLU A 103 9.27 1.29 3.37
N HIS A 104 8.30 0.47 3.03
CA HIS A 104 7.01 0.96 2.54
C HIS A 104 5.84 0.39 3.31
#